data_b3d4a6b414ecd39441c936591e501f60
#
_entry.id   b3d4a6b414ecd39441c936591e501f60
#
_cell.length_a   1.000
_cell.length_b   1.000
_cell.length_c   1.000
_cell.angle_alpha   90.00
_cell.angle_beta   90.00
_cell.angle_gamma   90.00
#
_symmetry.space_group_name_H-M   'P 1'
#
loop_
_entity.id
_entity.type
_entity.pdbx_description
1 polymer ?
#
loop_
_entity_poly.entity_id
_entity_poly.type
_entity_poly.pdbx_seq_one_letter_code
_entity_poly.pdbx_strand_id
1 'polypeptide(L)'
;MCPLFHQRTFNSRAAISTLFTFFPVLVNCTRGLRLTDQATLDLLQSYGANRRQLFWTLRVPQCLPFLFTGLKIGATLSVIGAIVGEFAGARAGLGYLVTVSTYYLETDLTFAAISVASLLGVGLYVALLALEHWLVFWERPS
;
A
#
# COMPACT_ATOMS: atom_id res chain seq x y z
N MET A 1 -21.59 -24.01 -16.71
CA MET A 1 -20.32 -23.31 -17.00
C MET A 1 -19.67 -23.01 -15.65
N CYS A 2 -18.47 -23.56 -15.42
CA CYS A 2 -17.90 -23.79 -14.09
C CYS A 2 -17.57 -22.51 -13.29
N PRO A 3 -18.06 -22.36 -12.06
CA PRO A 3 -17.68 -21.27 -11.13
C PRO A 3 -16.20 -21.35 -10.70
N LEU A 4 -15.56 -22.49 -10.85
CA LEU A 4 -14.15 -22.73 -10.48
C LEU A 4 -13.13 -21.89 -11.30
N PHE A 5 -13.45 -21.53 -12.55
CA PHE A 5 -12.55 -20.73 -13.38
C PHE A 5 -12.52 -19.26 -12.96
N HIS A 6 -13.62 -18.73 -12.43
CA HIS A 6 -13.72 -17.35 -11.96
C HIS A 6 -12.91 -17.13 -10.66
N GLN A 7 -12.90 -18.13 -9.77
CA GLN A 7 -12.14 -18.08 -8.52
C GLN A 7 -10.62 -18.13 -8.74
N ARG A 8 -10.13 -18.88 -9.72
CA ARG A 8 -8.69 -18.96 -10.00
C ARG A 8 -8.10 -17.65 -10.50
N THR A 9 -8.80 -16.94 -11.37
CA THR A 9 -8.36 -15.64 -11.89
C THR A 9 -8.40 -14.55 -10.83
N PHE A 10 -9.38 -14.57 -9.92
CA PHE A 10 -9.46 -13.64 -8.81
C PHE A 10 -8.31 -13.85 -7.81
N ASN A 11 -8.01 -15.08 -7.45
CA ASN A 11 -6.91 -15.41 -6.54
C ASN A 11 -5.54 -15.05 -7.10
N SER A 12 -5.33 -15.21 -8.40
CA SER A 12 -4.07 -14.83 -9.06
C SER A 12 -3.83 -13.32 -9.01
N ARG A 13 -4.85 -12.50 -9.24
CA ARG A 13 -4.75 -11.02 -9.18
C ARG A 13 -4.52 -10.54 -7.75
N ALA A 14 -5.25 -11.11 -6.80
CA ALA A 14 -5.07 -10.79 -5.39
C ALA A 14 -3.67 -11.16 -4.91
N ALA A 15 -3.11 -12.28 -5.35
CA ALA A 15 -1.76 -12.69 -5.02
C ALA A 15 -0.68 -11.73 -5.56
N ILE A 16 -0.82 -11.27 -6.80
CA ILE A 16 0.11 -10.30 -7.40
C ILE A 16 0.06 -8.97 -6.65
N SER A 17 -1.13 -8.42 -6.43
CA SER A 17 -1.31 -7.16 -5.69
C SER A 17 -0.78 -7.26 -4.26
N THR A 18 -1.01 -8.40 -3.58
CA THR A 18 -0.52 -8.63 -2.22
C THR A 18 1.01 -8.67 -2.19
N LEU A 19 1.63 -9.32 -3.16
CA LEU A 19 3.10 -9.39 -3.26
C LEU A 19 3.73 -8.01 -3.44
N PHE A 20 3.16 -7.18 -4.33
CA PHE A 20 3.63 -5.81 -4.57
C PHE A 20 3.45 -4.91 -3.35
N THR A 21 2.39 -5.11 -2.57
CA THR A 21 2.11 -4.32 -1.36
C THR A 21 2.95 -4.76 -0.16
N PHE A 22 3.19 -6.07 -0.03
CA PHE A 22 3.87 -6.65 1.13
C PHE A 22 5.31 -6.14 1.29
N PHE A 23 6.07 -6.09 0.20
CA PHE A 23 7.50 -5.74 0.25
C PHE A 23 7.76 -4.31 0.74
N PRO A 24 7.12 -3.25 0.20
CA PRO A 24 7.31 -1.88 0.68
C PRO A 24 6.89 -1.69 2.14
N VAL A 25 5.79 -2.31 2.55
CA VAL A 25 5.31 -2.24 3.93
C VAL A 25 6.33 -2.87 4.88
N LEU A 26 6.86 -4.05 4.54
CA LEU A 26 7.85 -4.76 5.35
C LEU A 26 9.15 -3.97 5.48
N VAL A 27 9.64 -3.39 4.39
CA VAL A 27 10.86 -2.57 4.38
C VAL A 27 10.68 -1.32 5.25
N ASN A 28 9.57 -0.61 5.11
CA ASN A 28 9.32 0.60 5.89
C ASN A 28 9.08 0.28 7.39
N CYS A 29 8.37 -0.77 7.72
CA CYS A 29 8.23 -1.26 9.09
C CYS A 29 9.58 -1.59 9.73
N THR A 30 10.45 -2.27 8.99
CA THR A 30 11.80 -2.62 9.47
C THR A 30 12.66 -1.38 9.70
N ARG A 31 12.55 -0.38 8.82
CA ARG A 31 13.20 0.92 8.99
C ARG A 31 12.69 1.66 10.23
N GLY A 32 11.38 1.74 10.42
CA GLY A 32 10.78 2.38 11.59
C GLY A 32 11.21 1.76 12.91
N LEU A 33 11.32 0.43 12.96
CA LEU A 33 11.80 -0.28 14.14
C LEU A 33 13.30 -0.08 14.42
N ARG A 34 14.12 0.17 13.37
CA ARG A 34 15.56 0.38 13.51
C ARG A 34 15.95 1.82 13.84
N LEU A 35 15.11 2.79 13.47
CA LEU A 35 15.34 4.22 13.71
C LEU A 35 15.03 4.68 15.14
N THR A 36 14.71 3.76 16.04
CA THR A 36 14.55 4.08 17.46
C THR A 36 15.87 4.61 18.02
N ASP A 37 15.87 5.86 18.50
CA ASP A 37 17.04 6.54 19.02
C ASP A 37 17.63 5.78 20.23
N GLN A 38 18.88 5.38 20.10
CA GLN A 38 19.61 4.63 21.11
C GLN A 38 19.71 5.43 22.44
N ALA A 39 19.88 6.75 22.35
CA ALA A 39 19.96 7.61 23.52
C ALA A 39 18.66 7.60 24.34
N THR A 40 17.52 7.63 23.66
CA THR A 40 16.20 7.54 24.30
C THR A 40 15.96 6.16 24.92
N LEU A 41 16.47 5.10 24.29
CA LEU A 41 16.42 3.74 24.84
C LEU A 41 17.22 3.61 26.12
N ASP A 42 18.45 4.12 26.13
CA ASP A 42 19.35 4.07 27.30
C ASP A 42 18.80 4.89 28.48
N LEU A 43 18.19 6.03 28.17
CA LEU A 43 17.54 6.90 29.15
C LEU A 43 16.36 6.19 29.82
N LEU A 44 15.46 5.59 29.06
CA LEU A 44 14.32 4.85 29.61
C LEU A 44 14.73 3.58 30.37
N GLN A 45 15.81 2.93 29.95
CA GLN A 45 16.37 1.80 30.69
C GLN A 45 16.97 2.24 32.05
N SER A 46 17.60 3.41 32.10
CA SER A 46 18.13 3.99 33.34
C SER A 46 17.01 4.33 34.33
N TYR A 47 15.82 4.63 33.88
CA TYR A 47 14.63 4.81 34.71
C TYR A 47 13.93 3.50 35.11
N GLY A 48 14.51 2.33 34.79
CA GLY A 48 13.97 1.03 35.18
C GLY A 48 12.79 0.56 34.35
N ALA A 49 12.60 1.10 33.14
CA ALA A 49 11.52 0.69 32.25
C ALA A 49 11.70 -0.76 31.78
N ASN A 50 10.63 -1.55 31.89
CA ASN A 50 10.63 -2.93 31.45
C ASN A 50 10.64 -3.01 29.91
N ARG A 51 11.28 -4.02 29.33
CA ARG A 51 11.36 -4.23 27.85
C ARG A 51 9.99 -4.15 27.16
N ARG A 52 8.93 -4.61 27.81
CA ARG A 52 7.58 -4.57 27.29
C ARG A 52 7.00 -3.15 27.26
N GLN A 53 7.28 -2.36 28.29
CA GLN A 53 6.90 -0.94 28.35
C GLN A 53 7.63 -0.13 27.27
N LEU A 54 8.94 -0.38 27.11
CA LEU A 54 9.76 0.25 26.09
C LEU A 54 9.24 -0.02 24.67
N PHE A 55 8.79 -1.24 24.40
CA PHE A 55 8.23 -1.61 23.11
C PHE A 55 6.93 -0.85 22.82
N TRP A 56 5.97 -0.86 23.75
CA TRP A 56 4.66 -0.26 23.53
C TRP A 56 4.66 1.26 23.62
N THR A 57 5.50 1.86 24.46
CA THR A 57 5.50 3.32 24.70
C THR A 57 6.42 4.06 23.73
N LEU A 58 7.48 3.43 23.23
CA LEU A 58 8.46 4.09 22.38
C LEU A 58 8.47 3.53 20.95
N ARG A 59 8.66 2.21 20.79
CA ARG A 59 8.87 1.61 19.47
C ARG A 59 7.63 1.61 18.61
N VAL A 60 6.47 1.29 19.18
CA VAL A 60 5.21 1.22 18.44
C VAL A 60 4.78 2.60 17.92
N PRO A 61 4.69 3.68 18.73
CA PRO A 61 4.31 4.98 18.22
C PRO A 61 5.32 5.56 17.21
N GLN A 62 6.61 5.30 17.37
CA GLN A 62 7.62 5.73 16.39
C GLN A 62 7.58 4.93 15.08
N CYS A 63 7.09 3.71 15.10
CA CYS A 63 6.94 2.89 13.91
C CYS A 63 5.71 3.27 13.07
N LEU A 64 4.67 3.87 13.68
CA LEU A 64 3.41 4.20 13.01
C LEU A 64 3.60 5.04 11.73
N PRO A 65 4.31 6.17 11.72
CA PRO A 65 4.47 7.00 10.53
C PRO A 65 5.19 6.26 9.39
N PHE A 66 6.16 5.41 9.73
CA PHE A 66 6.84 4.57 8.75
C PHE A 66 5.91 3.50 8.17
N LEU A 67 5.02 2.95 8.99
CA LEU A 67 4.00 2.02 8.55
C LEU A 67 3.03 2.68 7.57
N PHE A 68 2.56 3.90 7.87
CA PHE A 68 1.71 4.66 6.95
C PHE A 68 2.44 5.02 5.65
N THR A 69 3.72 5.37 5.72
CA THR A 69 4.54 5.60 4.53
C THR A 69 4.63 4.32 3.67
N GLY A 70 4.86 3.18 4.29
CA GLY A 70 4.85 1.88 3.61
C GLY A 70 3.49 1.54 2.99
N LEU A 71 2.40 1.85 3.71
CA LEU A 71 1.04 1.63 3.23
C LEU A 71 0.70 2.51 2.03
N LYS A 72 1.12 3.78 2.02
CA LYS A 72 0.92 4.70 0.87
C LYS A 72 1.62 4.18 -0.38
N ILE A 73 2.88 3.75 -0.26
CA ILE A 73 3.64 3.15 -1.36
C ILE A 73 2.96 1.85 -1.80
N GLY A 74 2.59 1.00 -0.85
CA GLY A 74 1.92 -0.26 -1.11
C GLY A 74 0.57 -0.10 -1.81
N ALA A 75 -0.22 0.90 -1.43
CA ALA A 75 -1.50 1.20 -2.06
C ALA A 75 -1.32 1.60 -3.54
N THR A 76 -0.35 2.46 -3.83
CA THR A 76 -0.04 2.85 -5.21
C THR A 76 0.39 1.63 -6.04
N LEU A 77 1.27 0.79 -5.50
CA LEU A 77 1.72 -0.43 -6.15
C LEU A 77 0.61 -1.48 -6.28
N SER A 78 -0.36 -1.51 -5.36
CA SER A 78 -1.52 -2.40 -5.43
C SER A 78 -2.41 -2.06 -6.63
N VAL A 79 -2.63 -0.77 -6.93
CA VAL A 79 -3.37 -0.34 -8.11
C VAL A 79 -2.65 -0.78 -9.40
N ILE A 80 -1.33 -0.58 -9.46
CA ILE A 80 -0.51 -1.05 -10.60
C ILE A 80 -0.60 -2.57 -10.72
N GLY A 81 -0.46 -3.30 -9.61
CA GLY A 81 -0.55 -4.75 -9.58
C GLY A 81 -1.92 -5.27 -10.02
N ALA A 82 -3.00 -4.58 -9.68
CA ALA A 82 -4.35 -4.92 -10.14
C ALA A 82 -4.48 -4.75 -11.65
N ILE A 83 -4.03 -3.62 -12.22
CA ILE A 83 -4.06 -3.35 -13.66
C ILE A 83 -3.21 -4.37 -14.43
N VAL A 84 -2.00 -4.64 -13.96
CA VAL A 84 -1.11 -5.67 -14.56
C VAL A 84 -1.73 -7.06 -14.48
N GLY A 85 -2.37 -7.39 -13.36
CA GLY A 85 -3.11 -8.64 -13.19
C GLY A 85 -4.31 -8.75 -14.17
N GLU A 86 -4.92 -7.63 -14.53
CA GLU A 86 -5.98 -7.59 -15.54
C GLU A 86 -5.46 -7.77 -16.97
N PHE A 87 -4.27 -7.28 -17.29
CA PHE A 87 -3.62 -7.52 -18.59
C PHE A 87 -3.36 -9.02 -18.83
N ALA A 88 -3.07 -9.77 -17.78
CA ALA A 88 -2.72 -11.19 -17.88
C ALA A 88 -3.90 -12.14 -18.14
N GLY A 89 -5.10 -11.63 -18.49
CA GLY A 89 -6.23 -12.48 -18.90
C GLY A 89 -7.56 -12.18 -18.21
N ALA A 90 -7.80 -10.91 -17.87
CA ALA A 90 -9.12 -10.49 -17.42
C ALA A 90 -10.14 -10.51 -18.56
N ARG A 91 -11.39 -10.74 -18.19
CA ARG A 91 -12.55 -10.60 -19.10
C ARG A 91 -13.34 -9.32 -18.81
N ALA A 92 -12.97 -8.57 -17.77
CA ALA A 92 -13.56 -7.30 -17.40
C ALA A 92 -12.60 -6.55 -16.46
N GLY A 93 -12.63 -5.22 -16.43
CA GLY A 93 -11.82 -4.35 -15.60
C GLY A 93 -11.19 -3.22 -16.40
N LEU A 94 -10.57 -2.26 -15.70
CA LEU A 94 -9.94 -1.10 -16.37
C LEU A 94 -8.72 -1.51 -17.21
N GLY A 95 -7.91 -2.45 -16.74
CA GLY A 95 -6.78 -2.99 -17.47
C GLY A 95 -7.22 -3.78 -18.71
N TYR A 96 -8.28 -4.58 -18.60
CA TYR A 96 -8.90 -5.24 -19.76
C TYR A 96 -9.38 -4.20 -20.77
N LEU A 97 -10.07 -3.14 -20.34
CA LEU A 97 -10.56 -2.10 -21.21
C LEU A 97 -9.42 -1.40 -21.97
N VAL A 98 -8.33 -1.07 -21.28
CA VAL A 98 -7.11 -0.51 -21.90
C VAL A 98 -6.54 -1.45 -22.96
N THR A 99 -6.45 -2.75 -22.66
CA THR A 99 -5.92 -3.74 -23.62
C THR A 99 -6.79 -3.86 -24.86
N VAL A 100 -8.11 -3.95 -24.69
CA VAL A 100 -9.06 -4.12 -25.79
C VAL A 100 -9.14 -2.85 -26.64
N SER A 101 -9.24 -1.67 -26.03
CA SER A 101 -9.29 -0.41 -26.78
C SER A 101 -7.99 -0.12 -27.52
N THR A 102 -6.83 -0.50 -26.97
CA THR A 102 -5.55 -0.41 -27.68
C THR A 102 -5.50 -1.36 -28.87
N TYR A 103 -6.05 -2.56 -28.75
CA TYR A 103 -6.11 -3.52 -29.86
C TYR A 103 -7.00 -3.04 -31.02
N TYR A 104 -8.12 -2.38 -30.71
CA TYR A 104 -9.02 -1.80 -31.71
C TYR A 104 -8.62 -0.39 -32.16
N LEU A 105 -7.48 0.16 -31.67
CA LEU A 105 -7.00 1.52 -31.95
C LEU A 105 -7.99 2.62 -31.53
N GLU A 106 -8.85 2.33 -30.55
CA GLU A 106 -9.78 3.28 -29.95
C GLU A 106 -9.06 4.15 -28.90
N THR A 107 -8.33 5.15 -29.38
CA THR A 107 -7.46 6.00 -28.56
C THR A 107 -8.24 6.74 -27.47
N ASP A 108 -9.44 7.23 -27.78
CA ASP A 108 -10.30 7.96 -26.85
C ASP A 108 -10.68 7.12 -25.65
N LEU A 109 -11.07 5.87 -25.89
CA LEU A 109 -11.45 4.93 -24.84
C LEU A 109 -10.24 4.52 -23.98
N THR A 110 -9.07 4.38 -24.59
CA THR A 110 -7.82 4.09 -23.90
C THR A 110 -7.45 5.20 -22.93
N PHE A 111 -7.46 6.46 -23.39
CA PHE A 111 -7.19 7.61 -22.52
C PHE A 111 -8.20 7.77 -21.40
N ALA A 112 -9.49 7.54 -21.69
CA ALA A 112 -10.53 7.57 -20.67
C ALA A 112 -10.28 6.52 -19.57
N ALA A 113 -9.97 5.29 -19.95
CA ALA A 113 -9.70 4.22 -19.00
C ALA A 113 -8.45 4.49 -18.14
N ILE A 114 -7.36 5.02 -18.72
CA ILE A 114 -6.15 5.41 -18.00
C ILE A 114 -6.44 6.57 -17.04
N SER A 115 -7.24 7.55 -17.45
CA SER A 115 -7.62 8.68 -16.60
C SER A 115 -8.41 8.22 -15.37
N VAL A 116 -9.37 7.32 -15.55
CA VAL A 116 -10.13 6.73 -14.44
C VAL A 116 -9.22 5.92 -13.50
N ALA A 117 -8.33 5.11 -14.04
CA ALA A 117 -7.36 4.34 -13.24
C ALA A 117 -6.45 5.25 -12.42
N SER A 118 -5.98 6.36 -13.00
CA SER A 118 -5.16 7.36 -12.33
C SER A 118 -5.91 8.07 -11.20
N LEU A 119 -7.17 8.44 -11.44
CA LEU A 119 -8.03 9.06 -10.42
C LEU A 119 -8.29 8.12 -9.24
N LEU A 120 -8.48 6.84 -9.49
CA LEU A 120 -8.64 5.83 -8.43
C LEU A 120 -7.35 5.69 -7.61
N GLY A 121 -6.18 5.66 -8.26
CA GLY A 121 -4.90 5.59 -7.57
C GLY A 121 -4.62 6.81 -6.70
N VAL A 122 -4.85 8.01 -7.23
CA VAL A 122 -4.70 9.27 -6.49
C VAL A 122 -5.72 9.35 -5.34
N GLY A 123 -6.97 8.95 -5.59
CA GLY A 123 -8.02 8.94 -4.57
C GLY A 123 -7.66 8.02 -3.39
N LEU A 124 -7.15 6.82 -3.67
CA LEU A 124 -6.70 5.90 -2.63
C LEU A 124 -5.51 6.47 -1.84
N TYR A 125 -4.55 7.11 -2.51
CA TYR A 125 -3.42 7.75 -1.86
C TYR A 125 -3.85 8.91 -0.95
N VAL A 126 -4.74 9.77 -1.42
CA VAL A 126 -5.29 10.89 -0.63
C VAL A 126 -6.10 10.39 0.56
N ALA A 127 -6.88 9.32 0.39
CA ALA A 127 -7.62 8.70 1.49
C ALA A 127 -6.67 8.19 2.59
N LEU A 128 -5.55 7.57 2.22
CA LEU A 128 -4.53 7.13 3.19
C LEU A 128 -3.81 8.30 3.86
N LEU A 129 -3.55 9.40 3.13
CA LEU A 129 -3.01 10.63 3.70
C LEU A 129 -3.94 11.23 4.75
N ALA A 130 -5.23 11.30 4.46
CA ALA A 130 -6.23 11.80 5.39
C ALA A 130 -6.32 10.91 6.65
N LEU A 131 -6.27 9.59 6.47
CA LEU A 131 -6.29 8.62 7.56
C LEU A 131 -5.04 8.74 8.45
N GLU A 132 -3.87 8.90 7.85
CA GLU A 132 -2.60 9.14 8.58
C GLU A 132 -2.69 10.43 9.41
N HIS A 133 -3.13 11.52 8.80
CA HIS A 133 -3.25 12.80 9.49
C HIS A 133 -4.23 12.73 10.68
N TRP A 134 -5.25 11.92 10.57
CA TRP A 134 -6.21 11.71 11.65
C TRP A 134 -5.69 10.82 12.78
N LEU A 135 -4.90 9.79 12.43
CA LEU A 135 -4.37 8.82 13.39
C LEU A 135 -3.03 9.23 14.01
N VAL A 136 -2.21 10.02 13.30
CA VAL A 136 -0.84 10.40 13.71
C VAL A 136 -0.77 11.92 13.94
N PHE A 137 -1.74 12.45 14.71
CA PHE A 137 -1.83 13.88 14.97
C PHE A 137 -0.69 14.43 15.87
N TRP A 138 0.06 13.56 16.54
CA TRP A 138 1.15 13.96 17.43
C TRP A 138 2.50 14.17 16.73
N GLU A 139 2.66 13.74 15.51
CA GLU A 139 3.88 13.96 14.74
C GLU A 139 3.70 15.21 13.87
N ARG A 140 4.22 16.34 14.37
CA ARG A 140 4.31 17.56 13.53
C ARG A 140 5.47 17.34 12.55
N PRO A 141 5.27 17.46 11.24
CA PRO A 141 6.38 17.54 10.31
C PRO A 141 7.14 18.84 10.60
N SER A 142 8.35 18.68 11.09
CA SER A 142 9.35 19.78 11.17
C SER A 142 9.99 19.99 9.82
#